data_366475a04ef92ff5b3193f1ee951f82a
#
_entry.id   366475a04ef92ff5b3193f1ee951f82a
#
_cell.length_a   1.000
_cell.length_b   1.000
_cell.length_c   1.000
_cell.angle_alpha   90.00
_cell.angle_beta   90.00
_cell.angle_gamma   90.00
#
_symmetry.space_group_name_H-M   'P 1'
#
loop_
_entity.id
_entity.type
_entity.pdbx_description
1 polymer ?
#
loop_
_entity_poly.entity_id
_entity_poly.type
_entity_poly.pdbx_seq_one_letter_code
_entity_poly.pdbx_strand_id
1 'polypeptide(L)'
;YVWDRNYSETRLPEVPSAILEMLSHQSFPDMRIAQDPLGKFYIARSIYKTILRFVNSNHGTRYVVQPLAPQNFSVTQNGGVALLSWSAQLDKTEPSARPTSYIIYKAEGQGGFDNGTIVNTTRCQMQLEPGKLYHFKVAAVNAGGESFTTETLSVLYNPAASKSVLIVNNFHRLASPQVVDDEEKQGFDFDQDPGVSYGLTAGWSGKQQVFDRSRMGNETSFGLGFSGNEMIGKFVAGNDFNYVQAHATSIAASGKYNISSCSSEVIASGRVQMQNYQAVDLINGLERHDGYTHAFFKSFTPELQNRIRQYASQGGRILISGSYNGSDMQTEEEQAFLSDILKLSYEPTGSTVIARDINPEDSTVTERDSIVCTSPNVKGLGLQFSYYNELNAQHYAATHPEILKPVGNYAFTAMQYDTGTSAAVAYKSTTYRSFVMGFPLECIIDESTRTSVLLGILKFLTD
;
A
#
# COMPACT_ATOMS: atom_id res chain seq x y z
N TYR A 1 3.40 29.94 21.66
CA TYR A 1 4.15 31.06 22.30
C TYR A 1 5.33 31.42 21.41
N VAL A 2 5.66 32.72 21.35
CA VAL A 2 6.88 33.22 20.71
C VAL A 2 7.80 33.69 21.83
N TRP A 3 9.01 33.14 21.84
CA TRP A 3 10.01 33.48 22.82
C TRP A 3 11.18 34.23 22.16
N ASP A 4 11.60 35.31 22.70
CA ASP A 4 12.84 35.97 22.33
C ASP A 4 13.99 35.39 23.17
N ARG A 5 14.75 34.47 22.57
CA ARG A 5 15.86 33.77 23.20
C ARG A 5 17.12 33.87 22.35
N ASN A 6 18.25 33.95 23.03
CA ASN A 6 19.56 34.12 22.41
C ASN A 6 20.18 32.74 22.04
N TYR A 7 19.56 32.04 21.08
CA TYR A 7 20.14 30.82 20.48
C TYR A 7 21.09 31.17 19.33
N SER A 8 22.16 30.41 19.16
CA SER A 8 23.12 30.60 18.07
C SER A 8 22.44 30.49 16.68
N GLU A 9 21.49 29.59 16.53
CA GLU A 9 20.73 29.34 15.31
C GLU A 9 19.86 30.53 14.88
N THR A 10 19.48 31.39 15.80
CA THR A 10 18.70 32.61 15.50
C THR A 10 19.53 33.88 15.53
N ARG A 11 20.67 33.89 16.26
CA ARG A 11 21.52 35.04 16.42
C ARG A 11 22.59 35.21 15.34
N LEU A 12 23.18 34.09 14.89
CA LEU A 12 24.32 34.11 13.96
C LEU A 12 23.94 34.31 12.49
N PRO A 13 22.77 33.83 11.97
CA PRO A 13 22.38 34.07 10.59
C PRO A 13 22.15 35.56 10.32
N GLU A 14 22.60 36.04 9.15
CA GLU A 14 22.37 37.42 8.68
C GLU A 14 20.99 37.58 8.01
N VAL A 15 20.10 36.61 8.17
CA VAL A 15 18.73 36.60 7.65
C VAL A 15 17.74 36.39 8.79
N PRO A 16 16.47 36.78 8.62
CA PRO A 16 15.44 36.49 9.61
C PRO A 16 15.38 34.98 9.88
N SER A 17 15.53 34.59 11.12
CA SER A 17 15.62 33.19 11.55
C SER A 17 14.67 32.95 12.71
N ALA A 18 14.10 31.74 12.74
CA ALA A 18 13.26 31.26 13.81
C ALA A 18 13.51 29.77 14.06
N ILE A 19 13.45 29.34 15.29
CA ILE A 19 13.39 27.92 15.66
C ILE A 19 11.94 27.59 15.88
N LEU A 20 11.48 26.55 15.21
CA LEU A 20 10.16 25.97 15.40
C LEU A 20 10.29 24.69 16.22
N GLU A 21 9.90 24.75 17.48
CA GLU A 21 9.84 23.59 18.36
C GLU A 21 8.42 23.01 18.30
N MET A 22 8.31 21.79 17.76
CA MET A 22 7.04 21.13 17.59
C MET A 22 7.11 19.74 18.19
N LEU A 23 6.03 19.33 18.82
CA LEU A 23 5.84 17.97 19.31
C LEU A 23 6.99 17.52 20.24
N SER A 24 6.67 17.05 21.40
CA SER A 24 7.67 16.51 22.32
C SER A 24 7.82 15.01 22.11
N HIS A 25 9.04 14.54 21.87
CA HIS A 25 9.33 13.10 21.88
C HIS A 25 9.08 12.43 23.25
N GLN A 26 8.87 13.23 24.29
CA GLN A 26 8.52 12.79 25.64
C GLN A 26 7.01 12.77 25.91
N SER A 27 6.20 13.13 24.92
CA SER A 27 4.75 13.17 25.00
C SER A 27 4.14 12.13 24.06
N PHE A 28 3.47 11.12 24.61
CA PHE A 28 2.83 10.10 23.79
C PHE A 28 1.78 10.68 22.82
N PRO A 29 0.86 11.59 23.22
CA PRO A 29 -0.04 12.23 22.29
C PRO A 29 0.64 12.95 21.12
N ASP A 30 1.77 13.63 21.39
CA ASP A 30 2.55 14.30 20.34
C ASP A 30 3.21 13.29 19.40
N MET A 31 3.73 12.19 19.95
CA MET A 31 4.38 11.15 19.17
C MET A 31 3.38 10.38 18.29
N ARG A 32 2.12 10.24 18.69
CA ARG A 32 1.07 9.69 17.81
C ARG A 32 0.93 10.50 16.52
N ILE A 33 1.02 11.82 16.61
CA ILE A 33 1.01 12.71 15.42
C ILE A 33 2.35 12.64 14.69
N ALA A 34 3.45 12.65 15.43
CA ALA A 34 4.80 12.67 14.85
C ALA A 34 5.17 11.37 14.13
N GLN A 35 4.60 10.24 14.50
CA GLN A 35 4.82 8.96 13.84
C GLN A 35 3.88 8.74 12.64
N ASP A 36 2.72 9.39 12.61
CA ASP A 36 1.76 9.25 11.52
C ASP A 36 2.25 9.95 10.25
N PRO A 37 2.39 9.26 9.10
CA PRO A 37 2.86 9.87 7.85
C PRO A 37 1.98 11.03 7.37
N LEU A 38 0.67 10.96 7.59
CA LEU A 38 -0.26 12.03 7.24
C LEU A 38 -0.13 13.21 8.20
N GLY A 39 0.09 12.96 9.50
CA GLY A 39 0.43 13.98 10.49
C GLY A 39 1.69 14.75 10.10
N LYS A 40 2.76 14.05 9.72
CA LYS A 40 4.01 14.64 9.18
C LYS A 40 3.75 15.49 7.94
N PHE A 41 2.92 14.98 7.01
CA PHE A 41 2.56 15.71 5.80
C PHE A 41 1.82 17.02 6.11
N TYR A 42 0.84 17.02 7.00
CA TYR A 42 0.09 18.22 7.36
C TYR A 42 0.97 19.26 8.05
N ILE A 43 1.85 18.84 8.94
CA ILE A 43 2.82 19.71 9.59
C ILE A 43 3.75 20.34 8.56
N ALA A 44 4.39 19.53 7.71
CA ALA A 44 5.29 20.01 6.66
C ALA A 44 4.57 20.97 5.70
N ARG A 45 3.34 20.65 5.29
CA ARG A 45 2.54 21.52 4.41
C ARG A 45 2.17 22.85 5.09
N SER A 46 1.91 22.84 6.39
CA SER A 46 1.61 24.07 7.15
C SER A 46 2.84 24.97 7.24
N ILE A 47 4.01 24.41 7.47
CA ILE A 47 5.30 25.15 7.46
C ILE A 47 5.55 25.73 6.07
N TYR A 48 5.42 24.91 5.03
CA TYR A 48 5.57 25.34 3.63
C TYR A 48 4.65 26.52 3.30
N LYS A 49 3.35 26.45 3.63
CA LYS A 49 2.39 27.54 3.42
C LYS A 49 2.82 28.82 4.17
N THR A 50 3.32 28.68 5.38
CA THR A 50 3.75 29.83 6.21
C THR A 50 4.99 30.50 5.61
N ILE A 51 5.99 29.73 5.20
CA ILE A 51 7.19 30.25 4.53
C ILE A 51 6.80 30.94 3.22
N LEU A 52 5.95 30.29 2.41
CA LEU A 52 5.50 30.82 1.14
C LEU A 52 4.77 32.16 1.31
N ARG A 53 3.89 32.29 2.31
CA ARG A 53 3.21 33.54 2.65
C ARG A 53 4.19 34.62 3.09
N PHE A 54 5.13 34.28 3.95
CA PHE A 54 6.14 35.22 4.45
C PHE A 54 6.98 35.78 3.30
N VAL A 55 7.55 34.93 2.46
CA VAL A 55 8.39 35.34 1.33
C VAL A 55 7.61 36.22 0.36
N ASN A 56 6.42 35.79 -0.07
CA ASN A 56 5.63 36.55 -1.06
C ASN A 56 5.12 37.88 -0.48
N SER A 57 4.78 37.94 0.81
CA SER A 57 4.38 39.18 1.48
C SER A 57 5.51 40.20 1.49
N ASN A 58 6.75 39.76 1.77
CA ASN A 58 7.92 40.65 1.79
C ASN A 58 8.29 41.16 0.39
N HIS A 59 7.99 40.39 -0.65
CA HIS A 59 8.25 40.79 -2.06
C HIS A 59 7.05 41.45 -2.72
N GLY A 60 5.93 41.62 -2.04
CA GLY A 60 4.71 42.20 -2.62
C GLY A 60 4.09 41.35 -3.73
N THR A 61 4.36 40.03 -3.73
CA THR A 61 3.86 39.09 -4.73
C THR A 61 2.69 38.26 -4.18
N ARG A 62 1.84 37.75 -5.08
CA ARG A 62 0.77 36.84 -4.70
C ARG A 62 1.34 35.45 -4.50
N TYR A 63 1.09 34.84 -3.34
CA TYR A 63 1.43 33.45 -3.14
C TYR A 63 0.39 32.52 -3.75
N VAL A 64 0.86 31.39 -4.28
CA VAL A 64 0.02 30.29 -4.77
C VAL A 64 0.61 29.00 -4.23
N VAL A 65 -0.22 28.21 -3.55
CA VAL A 65 0.22 26.93 -2.98
C VAL A 65 0.12 25.85 -4.04
N GLN A 66 1.12 24.98 -4.12
CA GLN A 66 1.09 23.82 -5.03
C GLN A 66 -0.11 22.90 -4.72
N PRO A 67 -0.71 22.23 -5.74
CA PRO A 67 -1.85 21.36 -5.56
C PRO A 67 -1.55 20.14 -4.69
N LEU A 68 -2.60 19.44 -4.26
CA LEU A 68 -2.52 18.06 -3.78
C LEU A 68 -2.44 17.09 -4.97
N ALA A 69 -1.91 15.89 -4.74
CA ALA A 69 -1.86 14.84 -5.75
C ALA A 69 -3.25 14.50 -6.28
N PRO A 70 -3.41 14.22 -7.58
CA PRO A 70 -4.67 13.70 -8.10
C PRO A 70 -5.03 12.34 -7.48
N GLN A 71 -6.30 11.98 -7.52
CA GLN A 71 -6.83 10.75 -6.94
C GLN A 71 -7.78 10.05 -7.92
N ASN A 72 -8.21 8.83 -7.56
CA ASN A 72 -9.13 8.05 -8.38
C ASN A 72 -8.61 7.81 -9.80
N PHE A 73 -7.36 7.41 -9.92
CA PHE A 73 -6.71 7.21 -11.20
C PHE A 73 -7.13 5.89 -11.85
N SER A 74 -7.30 5.91 -13.16
CA SER A 74 -7.54 4.73 -13.98
C SER A 74 -6.89 4.85 -15.34
N VAL A 75 -6.36 3.73 -15.82
CA VAL A 75 -5.79 3.56 -17.16
C VAL A 75 -6.42 2.31 -17.77
N THR A 76 -7.41 2.51 -18.61
CA THR A 76 -8.07 1.43 -19.33
C THR A 76 -7.72 1.49 -20.82
N GLN A 77 -7.82 0.39 -21.53
CA GLN A 77 -7.57 0.38 -22.97
C GLN A 77 -8.78 -0.15 -23.74
N ASN A 78 -8.96 0.38 -24.95
CA ASN A 78 -9.92 -0.11 -25.93
C ASN A 78 -9.32 0.01 -27.32
N GLY A 79 -9.12 -1.12 -28.01
CA GLY A 79 -8.66 -1.17 -29.39
C GLY A 79 -7.31 -0.46 -29.63
N GLY A 80 -6.39 -0.49 -28.67
CA GLY A 80 -5.07 0.15 -28.78
C GLY A 80 -5.04 1.63 -28.37
N VAL A 81 -6.13 2.13 -27.79
CA VAL A 81 -6.19 3.48 -27.20
C VAL A 81 -6.24 3.35 -25.67
N ALA A 82 -5.26 3.93 -24.99
CA ALA A 82 -5.32 4.09 -23.54
C ALA A 82 -6.26 5.25 -23.18
N LEU A 83 -7.14 5.03 -22.22
CA LEU A 83 -8.03 6.01 -21.64
C LEU A 83 -7.60 6.28 -20.20
N LEU A 84 -6.95 7.42 -19.97
CA LEU A 84 -6.52 7.87 -18.66
C LEU A 84 -7.60 8.77 -18.05
N SER A 85 -7.92 8.58 -16.77
CA SER A 85 -8.88 9.42 -16.07
C SER A 85 -8.51 9.52 -14.59
N TRP A 86 -8.67 10.72 -14.01
CA TRP A 86 -8.39 11.00 -12.60
C TRP A 86 -9.33 12.07 -12.06
N SER A 87 -9.19 12.41 -10.79
CA SER A 87 -9.92 13.50 -10.14
C SER A 87 -8.95 14.46 -9.46
N ALA A 88 -9.26 15.75 -9.47
CA ALA A 88 -8.54 16.71 -8.64
C ALA A 88 -8.82 16.45 -7.16
N GLN A 89 -7.77 16.48 -6.35
CA GLN A 89 -7.91 16.56 -4.90
C GLN A 89 -7.83 18.03 -4.48
N LEU A 90 -8.89 18.53 -3.85
CA LEU A 90 -8.94 19.93 -3.43
C LEU A 90 -8.47 20.06 -1.97
N ASP A 91 -7.58 21.02 -1.72
CA ASP A 91 -7.23 21.45 -0.37
C ASP A 91 -8.35 22.37 0.16
N LYS A 92 -9.17 21.84 1.08
CA LYS A 92 -10.33 22.58 1.64
C LYS A 92 -9.90 23.84 2.42
N THR A 93 -8.67 23.88 2.90
CA THR A 93 -8.12 24.98 3.70
C THR A 93 -7.31 25.97 2.89
N GLU A 94 -7.08 25.69 1.59
CA GLU A 94 -6.20 26.50 0.75
C GLU A 94 -6.74 26.61 -0.69
N PRO A 95 -7.61 27.58 -0.96
CA PRO A 95 -8.21 27.75 -2.30
C PRO A 95 -7.20 28.03 -3.41
N SER A 96 -6.01 28.61 -3.08
CA SER A 96 -4.96 28.88 -4.06
C SER A 96 -4.30 27.61 -4.60
N ALA A 97 -4.44 26.48 -3.89
CA ALA A 97 -3.89 25.19 -4.28
C ALA A 97 -4.71 24.46 -5.37
N ARG A 98 -5.70 25.11 -5.98
CA ARG A 98 -6.50 24.50 -7.04
C ARG A 98 -5.64 24.19 -8.26
N PRO A 99 -5.69 22.97 -8.82
CA PRO A 99 -5.01 22.64 -10.07
C PRO A 99 -5.54 23.48 -11.25
N THR A 100 -4.65 23.89 -12.14
CA THR A 100 -4.98 24.53 -13.43
C THR A 100 -4.68 23.62 -14.61
N SER A 101 -3.76 22.66 -14.40
CA SER A 101 -3.34 21.67 -15.41
C SER A 101 -2.80 20.42 -14.71
N TYR A 102 -2.43 19.42 -15.51
CA TYR A 102 -1.86 18.17 -15.03
C TYR A 102 -0.70 17.77 -15.93
N ILE A 103 0.27 17.03 -15.36
CA ILE A 103 1.35 16.41 -16.11
C ILE A 103 1.13 14.90 -16.07
N ILE A 104 1.11 14.27 -17.23
CA ILE A 104 1.06 12.83 -17.40
C ILE A 104 2.46 12.35 -17.68
N TYR A 105 3.05 11.57 -16.79
CA TYR A 105 4.33 10.90 -16.99
C TYR A 105 4.09 9.51 -17.55
N LYS A 106 4.88 9.14 -18.55
CA LYS A 106 4.81 7.85 -19.23
C LYS A 106 6.18 7.16 -19.18
N ALA A 107 6.16 5.87 -18.89
CA ALA A 107 7.29 4.97 -19.03
C ALA A 107 6.92 3.77 -19.90
N GLU A 108 7.91 3.12 -20.52
CA GLU A 108 7.74 1.91 -21.34
C GLU A 108 8.58 0.77 -20.74
N GLY A 109 7.97 -0.37 -20.45
CA GLY A 109 8.62 -1.56 -19.90
C GLY A 109 9.39 -1.26 -18.62
N GLN A 110 10.68 -1.56 -18.60
CA GLN A 110 11.58 -1.28 -17.46
C GLN A 110 12.25 0.10 -17.56
N GLY A 111 11.85 0.93 -18.51
CA GLY A 111 12.41 2.26 -18.70
C GLY A 111 11.95 3.27 -17.64
N GLY A 112 12.70 4.37 -17.53
CA GLY A 112 12.32 5.50 -16.69
C GLY A 112 11.14 6.31 -17.27
N PHE A 113 10.52 7.12 -16.43
CA PHE A 113 9.48 8.06 -16.88
C PHE A 113 10.07 9.18 -17.73
N ASP A 114 9.30 9.61 -18.72
CA ASP A 114 9.60 10.76 -19.58
C ASP A 114 9.48 12.10 -18.82
N ASN A 115 9.69 13.20 -19.52
CA ASN A 115 9.55 14.56 -18.96
C ASN A 115 8.09 15.02 -18.81
N GLY A 116 7.13 14.16 -19.13
CA GLY A 116 5.71 14.38 -18.97
C GLY A 116 5.05 15.20 -20.07
N THR A 117 3.76 15.03 -20.21
CA THR A 117 2.88 15.76 -21.14
C THR A 117 1.86 16.57 -20.35
N ILE A 118 1.79 17.88 -20.60
CA ILE A 118 0.85 18.79 -19.94
C ILE A 118 -0.52 18.69 -20.59
N VAL A 119 -1.56 18.55 -19.77
CA VAL A 119 -2.98 18.55 -20.18
C VAL A 119 -3.81 19.43 -19.25
N ASN A 120 -4.88 20.05 -19.78
CA ASN A 120 -5.77 20.94 -19.01
C ASN A 120 -7.08 20.26 -18.61
N THR A 121 -7.16 18.94 -18.73
CA THR A 121 -8.34 18.14 -18.44
C THR A 121 -8.00 17.02 -17.48
N THR A 122 -9.00 16.40 -16.87
CA THR A 122 -8.84 15.22 -16.00
C THR A 122 -9.01 13.90 -16.76
N ARG A 123 -8.91 13.94 -18.08
CA ARG A 123 -8.98 12.78 -18.98
C ARG A 123 -8.02 12.98 -20.14
N CYS A 124 -7.42 11.89 -20.59
CA CYS A 124 -6.54 11.88 -21.75
C CYS A 124 -6.66 10.56 -22.49
N GLN A 125 -6.46 10.61 -23.81
CA GLN A 125 -6.35 9.43 -24.67
C GLN A 125 -4.95 9.39 -25.27
N MET A 126 -4.35 8.20 -25.28
CA MET A 126 -3.03 7.98 -25.87
C MET A 126 -3.04 6.71 -26.71
N GLN A 127 -2.39 6.76 -27.88
CA GLN A 127 -2.20 5.59 -28.72
C GLN A 127 -1.18 4.65 -28.08
N LEU A 128 -1.49 3.35 -28.09
CA LEU A 128 -0.61 2.29 -27.61
C LEU A 128 -0.02 1.53 -28.79
N GLU A 129 1.27 1.30 -28.76
CA GLU A 129 1.90 0.38 -29.68
C GLU A 129 1.60 -1.07 -29.24
N PRO A 130 1.21 -1.95 -30.19
CA PRO A 130 0.93 -3.34 -29.87
C PRO A 130 2.10 -4.06 -29.20
N GLY A 131 1.82 -4.79 -28.10
CA GLY A 131 2.81 -5.57 -27.38
C GLY A 131 3.70 -4.80 -26.43
N LYS A 132 3.58 -3.47 -26.36
CA LYS A 132 4.34 -2.65 -25.44
C LYS A 132 3.59 -2.41 -24.13
N LEU A 133 4.25 -2.65 -23.00
CA LEU A 133 3.75 -2.35 -21.67
C LEU A 133 4.07 -0.89 -21.34
N TYR A 134 3.06 -0.10 -21.02
CA TYR A 134 3.20 1.29 -20.61
C TYR A 134 2.80 1.48 -19.16
N HIS A 135 3.47 2.42 -18.49
CA HIS A 135 3.18 2.85 -17.13
C HIS A 135 2.91 4.34 -17.13
N PHE A 136 1.93 4.75 -16.33
CA PHE A 136 1.50 6.14 -16.23
C PHE A 136 1.33 6.55 -14.77
N LYS A 137 1.67 7.80 -14.48
CA LYS A 137 1.32 8.51 -13.25
C LYS A 137 1.02 9.95 -13.58
N VAL A 138 0.25 10.63 -12.75
CA VAL A 138 -0.24 11.98 -13.01
C VAL A 138 0.06 12.90 -11.83
N ALA A 139 0.59 14.08 -12.09
CA ALA A 139 0.72 15.16 -11.14
C ALA A 139 -0.24 16.31 -11.46
N ALA A 140 -0.69 17.04 -10.44
CA ALA A 140 -1.45 18.26 -10.59
C ALA A 140 -0.54 19.48 -10.56
N VAL A 141 -0.84 20.51 -11.34
CA VAL A 141 0.01 21.69 -11.50
C VAL A 141 -0.81 22.96 -11.39
N ASN A 142 -0.21 23.99 -10.80
CA ASN A 142 -0.65 25.38 -10.87
C ASN A 142 0.58 26.31 -10.82
N ALA A 143 0.36 27.61 -10.71
CA ALA A 143 1.45 28.60 -10.61
C ALA A 143 2.35 28.42 -9.36
N GLY A 144 1.90 27.68 -8.33
CA GLY A 144 2.66 27.36 -7.13
C GLY A 144 3.58 26.16 -7.27
N GLY A 145 3.46 25.41 -8.36
CA GLY A 145 4.29 24.23 -8.64
C GLY A 145 3.52 22.96 -8.93
N GLU A 146 4.22 21.85 -8.92
CA GLU A 146 3.76 20.51 -9.21
C GLU A 146 3.53 19.73 -7.90
N SER A 147 2.45 18.95 -7.84
CA SER A 147 2.13 18.06 -6.71
C SER A 147 2.97 16.77 -6.73
N PHE A 148 2.85 15.97 -5.67
CA PHE A 148 3.13 14.54 -5.77
C PHE A 148 2.26 13.90 -6.86
N THR A 149 2.70 12.75 -7.37
CA THR A 149 1.97 12.01 -8.39
C THR A 149 0.91 11.09 -7.78
N THR A 150 -0.01 10.61 -8.62
CA THR A 150 -0.81 9.42 -8.32
C THR A 150 0.08 8.19 -8.16
N GLU A 151 -0.52 7.06 -7.75
CA GLU A 151 0.09 5.75 -7.95
C GLU A 151 0.45 5.50 -9.43
N THR A 152 1.40 4.60 -9.67
CA THR A 152 1.74 4.17 -11.02
C THR A 152 0.78 3.08 -11.48
N LEU A 153 0.07 3.33 -12.59
CA LEU A 153 -0.79 2.36 -13.25
C LEU A 153 -0.22 1.91 -14.59
N SER A 154 -0.62 0.72 -15.02
CA SER A 154 -0.07 0.05 -16.20
C SER A 154 -1.14 -0.32 -17.20
N VAL A 155 -0.76 -0.36 -18.49
CA VAL A 155 -1.63 -0.77 -19.59
C VAL A 155 -0.84 -1.48 -20.66
N LEU A 156 -1.44 -2.54 -21.22
CA LEU A 156 -0.90 -3.26 -22.37
C LEU A 156 -2.01 -3.54 -23.40
N TYR A 157 -1.76 -3.19 -24.63
CA TYR A 157 -2.55 -3.62 -25.77
C TYR A 157 -1.84 -4.71 -26.55
N ASN A 158 -2.46 -5.88 -26.61
CA ASN A 158 -2.01 -7.01 -27.42
C ASN A 158 -3.15 -7.46 -28.35
N PRO A 159 -3.10 -7.14 -29.65
CA PRO A 159 -4.18 -7.50 -30.59
C PRO A 159 -4.34 -9.01 -30.79
N ALA A 160 -3.32 -9.81 -30.47
CA ALA A 160 -3.40 -11.27 -30.54
C ALA A 160 -4.06 -11.89 -29.28
N ALA A 161 -4.22 -11.12 -28.21
CA ALA A 161 -4.81 -11.59 -26.96
C ALA A 161 -6.34 -11.49 -27.00
N SER A 162 -7.01 -12.60 -26.72
CA SER A 162 -8.47 -12.64 -26.56
C SER A 162 -8.94 -12.42 -25.12
N LYS A 163 -8.02 -12.42 -24.17
CA LYS A 163 -8.30 -12.27 -22.73
C LYS A 163 -7.78 -10.92 -22.24
N SER A 164 -8.47 -10.36 -21.24
CA SER A 164 -8.06 -9.12 -20.57
C SER A 164 -8.04 -9.28 -19.05
N VAL A 165 -7.08 -8.63 -18.40
CA VAL A 165 -6.93 -8.56 -16.95
C VAL A 165 -7.04 -7.11 -16.50
N LEU A 166 -7.80 -6.89 -15.43
CA LEU A 166 -7.81 -5.62 -14.72
C LEU A 166 -6.98 -5.77 -13.45
N ILE A 167 -5.93 -4.95 -13.32
CA ILE A 167 -5.17 -4.86 -12.07
C ILE A 167 -5.75 -3.69 -11.26
N VAL A 168 -6.15 -3.96 -10.03
CA VAL A 168 -6.74 -2.98 -9.11
C VAL A 168 -5.79 -2.74 -7.97
N ASN A 169 -5.27 -1.51 -7.86
CA ASN A 169 -4.49 -1.10 -6.71
C ASN A 169 -5.44 -0.71 -5.56
N ASN A 170 -5.34 -1.43 -4.45
CA ASN A 170 -6.04 -1.11 -3.20
C ASN A 170 -5.07 -0.82 -2.06
N PHE A 171 -3.75 -0.91 -2.30
CA PHE A 171 -2.76 -0.62 -1.29
C PHE A 171 -2.43 0.89 -1.27
N HIS A 172 -3.17 1.64 -0.47
CA HIS A 172 -3.00 3.09 -0.27
C HIS A 172 -2.50 3.44 1.14
N ARG A 173 -2.47 2.47 2.05
CA ARG A 173 -2.15 2.67 3.46
C ARG A 173 -0.78 3.31 3.64
N LEU A 174 -0.78 4.39 4.45
CA LEU A 174 0.37 4.99 5.11
C LEU A 174 0.03 5.07 6.59
N ALA A 175 0.85 4.48 7.44
CA ALA A 175 0.52 4.32 8.86
C ALA A 175 1.76 4.48 9.74
N SER A 176 1.54 4.97 10.96
CA SER A 176 2.51 4.87 12.04
C SER A 176 2.70 3.40 12.46
N PRO A 177 3.74 3.08 13.24
CA PRO A 177 3.80 1.81 13.94
C PRO A 177 2.56 1.59 14.81
N GLN A 178 2.27 0.30 15.12
CA GLN A 178 1.13 -0.06 15.96
C GLN A 178 1.08 0.78 17.24
N VAL A 179 -0.03 1.46 17.43
CA VAL A 179 -0.30 2.22 18.65
C VAL A 179 -0.89 1.27 19.71
N VAL A 180 -0.33 1.30 20.90
CA VAL A 180 -0.86 0.66 22.10
C VAL A 180 -1.26 1.76 23.06
N ASP A 181 -2.50 1.76 23.52
CA ASP A 181 -3.05 2.77 24.45
C ASP A 181 -4.09 2.10 25.37
N ASP A 182 -3.61 1.37 26.33
CA ASP A 182 -4.41 0.68 27.35
C ASP A 182 -4.08 1.15 28.78
N GLU A 183 -4.65 0.50 29.79
CA GLU A 183 -4.44 0.88 31.19
C GLU A 183 -3.01 0.64 31.68
N GLU A 184 -2.30 -0.34 31.08
CA GLU A 184 -0.96 -0.74 31.50
C GLU A 184 0.12 -0.11 30.59
N LYS A 185 -0.15 -0.03 29.30
CA LYS A 185 0.81 0.41 28.28
C LYS A 185 0.30 1.61 27.49
N GLN A 186 1.20 2.54 27.22
CA GLN A 186 1.04 3.54 26.16
C GLN A 186 2.33 3.55 25.35
N GLY A 187 2.23 3.50 24.01
CA GLY A 187 3.42 3.52 23.17
C GLY A 187 3.19 2.97 21.79
N PHE A 188 4.26 2.44 21.24
CA PHE A 188 4.31 1.87 19.89
C PHE A 188 4.88 0.45 19.98
N ASP A 189 4.24 -0.46 19.25
CA ASP A 189 4.66 -1.85 19.14
C ASP A 189 5.11 -2.11 17.70
N PHE A 190 6.41 -1.98 17.47
CA PHE A 190 7.04 -2.15 16.15
C PHE A 190 7.07 -3.62 15.71
N ASP A 191 6.96 -4.55 16.64
CA ASP A 191 6.92 -5.98 16.32
C ASP A 191 5.54 -6.40 15.82
N GLN A 192 4.46 -5.78 16.34
CA GLN A 192 3.11 -6.00 15.81
C GLN A 192 2.89 -5.34 14.46
N ASP A 193 3.36 -4.11 14.29
CA ASP A 193 3.31 -3.42 13.00
C ASP A 193 4.38 -2.31 13.00
N PRO A 194 5.40 -2.41 12.16
CA PRO A 194 6.41 -1.36 12.02
C PRO A 194 5.87 -0.08 11.37
N GLY A 195 4.61 -0.09 10.93
CA GLY A 195 4.01 0.98 10.14
C GLY A 195 4.32 0.85 8.65
N VAL A 196 3.74 1.77 7.89
CA VAL A 196 3.95 1.88 6.44
C VAL A 196 4.32 3.32 6.12
N SER A 197 5.60 3.57 5.88
CA SER A 197 6.11 4.89 5.50
C SER A 197 5.80 5.21 4.04
N TYR A 198 5.94 6.47 3.65
CA TYR A 198 5.93 6.87 2.24
C TYR A 198 7.30 6.57 1.62
N GLY A 199 7.34 5.63 0.67
CA GLY A 199 8.57 5.24 -0.01
C GLY A 199 9.61 4.61 0.91
N LEU A 200 10.89 4.76 0.59
CA LEU A 200 12.00 4.28 1.39
C LEU A 200 12.31 5.26 2.52
N THR A 201 12.24 4.77 3.74
CA THR A 201 12.66 5.51 4.94
C THR A 201 13.92 4.87 5.50
N ALA A 202 14.94 5.69 5.76
CA ALA A 202 16.14 5.23 6.45
C ALA A 202 15.75 4.62 7.79
N GLY A 203 16.27 3.44 8.07
CA GLY A 203 16.04 2.75 9.32
C GLY A 203 16.67 3.52 10.48
N TRP A 204 16.24 3.20 11.64
CA TRP A 204 16.63 3.87 12.85
C TRP A 204 17.99 3.38 13.33
N SER A 205 18.94 4.27 13.51
CA SER A 205 20.28 3.93 13.99
C SER A 205 20.42 3.97 15.51
N GLY A 206 19.38 4.35 16.23
CA GLY A 206 19.35 4.48 17.68
C GLY A 206 18.18 3.72 18.30
N LYS A 207 18.00 3.93 19.60
CA LYS A 207 16.91 3.30 20.36
C LYS A 207 15.59 4.03 20.09
N GLN A 208 14.50 3.26 19.99
CA GLN A 208 13.15 3.80 19.95
C GLN A 208 12.60 3.99 21.35
N GLN A 209 11.94 5.12 21.59
CA GLN A 209 11.27 5.38 22.85
C GLN A 209 9.87 4.74 22.81
N VAL A 210 9.62 3.81 23.71
CA VAL A 210 8.33 3.18 23.94
C VAL A 210 7.78 3.67 25.30
N PHE A 211 6.58 4.24 25.29
CA PHE A 211 5.91 4.78 26.50
C PHE A 211 5.21 3.66 27.29
N ASP A 212 5.96 2.70 27.79
CA ASP A 212 5.45 1.57 28.57
C ASP A 212 5.36 1.95 30.04
N ARG A 213 4.15 2.14 30.55
CA ARG A 213 3.89 2.52 31.94
C ARG A 213 4.41 1.51 32.94
N SER A 214 4.39 0.22 32.62
CA SER A 214 4.89 -0.84 33.49
C SER A 214 6.39 -0.75 33.75
N ARG A 215 7.12 -0.05 32.90
CA ARG A 215 8.57 0.12 32.95
C ARG A 215 9.02 1.54 33.32
N MET A 216 8.07 2.47 33.51
CA MET A 216 8.40 3.84 33.92
C MET A 216 9.05 3.86 35.31
N GLY A 217 10.09 4.67 35.45
CA GLY A 217 10.77 4.91 36.74
C GLY A 217 11.69 3.79 37.21
N ASN A 218 11.88 2.71 36.46
CA ASN A 218 12.91 1.72 36.77
C ASN A 218 14.28 2.09 36.16
N GLU A 219 15.37 1.43 36.60
CA GLU A 219 16.74 1.77 36.22
C GLU A 219 17.01 1.69 34.71
N THR A 220 16.20 0.99 33.94
CA THR A 220 16.36 0.77 32.49
C THR A 220 15.50 1.70 31.63
N SER A 221 14.61 2.50 32.24
CA SER A 221 13.56 3.22 31.51
C SER A 221 13.79 4.72 31.35
N PHE A 222 14.76 5.30 32.00
CA PHE A 222 15.02 6.76 31.99
C PHE A 222 13.77 7.63 32.28
N GLY A 223 12.82 7.11 33.04
CA GLY A 223 11.63 7.84 33.47
C GLY A 223 10.45 7.88 32.49
N LEU A 224 10.66 7.57 31.20
CA LEU A 224 9.63 7.69 30.18
C LEU A 224 9.11 6.32 29.67
N GLY A 225 9.58 5.24 30.24
CA GLY A 225 9.25 3.89 29.83
C GLY A 225 10.45 3.15 29.26
N PHE A 226 10.26 2.41 28.21
CA PHE A 226 11.23 1.51 27.63
C PHE A 226 11.85 2.09 26.36
N SER A 227 13.14 1.84 26.15
CA SER A 227 13.81 2.11 24.88
C SER A 227 14.08 0.81 24.14
N GLY A 228 13.33 0.56 23.07
CA GLY A 228 13.46 -0.64 22.23
C GLY A 228 14.64 -0.54 21.27
N ASN A 229 15.13 -1.71 20.84
CA ASN A 229 16.25 -1.84 19.89
C ASN A 229 15.79 -2.37 18.52
N GLU A 230 14.53 -2.64 18.34
CA GLU A 230 13.92 -3.38 17.21
C GLU A 230 14.25 -2.73 15.86
N MET A 231 14.34 -1.40 15.85
CA MET A 231 14.59 -0.61 14.66
C MET A 231 16.05 -0.20 14.45
N ILE A 232 16.96 -0.60 15.34
CA ILE A 232 18.37 -0.20 15.22
C ILE A 232 18.97 -0.75 13.93
N GLY A 233 19.50 0.15 13.08
CA GLY A 233 20.13 -0.20 11.81
C GLY A 233 19.18 -0.73 10.73
N LYS A 234 17.87 -0.69 10.94
CA LYS A 234 16.89 -1.14 9.96
C LYS A 234 16.61 -0.06 8.90
N PHE A 235 16.35 -0.47 7.68
CA PHE A 235 15.74 0.34 6.64
C PHE A 235 14.29 -0.14 6.45
N VAL A 236 13.37 0.81 6.37
CA VAL A 236 11.96 0.52 6.14
C VAL A 236 11.61 0.97 4.74
N ALA A 237 11.44 0.03 3.83
CA ALA A 237 10.79 0.28 2.57
C ALA A 237 9.28 0.26 2.82
N GLY A 238 8.62 1.39 2.59
CA GLY A 238 7.18 1.56 2.77
C GLY A 238 6.42 1.41 1.46
N ASN A 239 5.32 2.17 1.35
CA ASN A 239 4.51 2.20 0.14
C ASN A 239 5.11 3.19 -0.88
N ASP A 240 5.57 2.71 -2.01
CA ASP A 240 6.07 3.51 -3.13
C ASP A 240 5.04 3.71 -4.24
N PHE A 241 3.85 3.09 -4.10
CA PHE A 241 2.73 3.18 -5.04
C PHE A 241 3.03 2.66 -6.47
N ASN A 242 3.97 1.73 -6.62
CA ASN A 242 4.40 1.19 -7.92
C ASN A 242 4.09 -0.29 -8.15
N TYR A 243 3.36 -0.96 -7.25
CA TYR A 243 3.19 -2.43 -7.27
C TYR A 243 2.44 -2.96 -8.48
N VAL A 244 1.56 -2.14 -9.08
CA VAL A 244 0.88 -2.47 -10.35
C VAL A 244 1.89 -2.78 -11.47
N GLN A 245 3.07 -2.13 -11.47
CA GLN A 245 4.13 -2.42 -12.45
C GLN A 245 4.64 -3.86 -12.35
N ALA A 246 4.87 -4.36 -11.13
CA ALA A 246 5.37 -5.72 -10.90
C ALA A 246 4.39 -6.77 -11.41
N HIS A 247 3.09 -6.60 -11.11
CA HIS A 247 2.02 -7.48 -11.58
C HIS A 247 1.87 -7.39 -13.10
N ALA A 248 1.82 -6.17 -13.66
CA ALA A 248 1.67 -5.97 -15.10
C ALA A 248 2.85 -6.54 -15.90
N THR A 249 4.09 -6.40 -15.42
CA THR A 249 5.28 -6.99 -16.03
C THR A 249 5.17 -8.52 -16.06
N SER A 250 4.77 -9.13 -14.96
CA SER A 250 4.56 -10.58 -14.87
C SER A 250 3.46 -11.07 -15.83
N ILE A 251 2.33 -10.36 -15.94
CA ILE A 251 1.23 -10.73 -16.86
C ILE A 251 1.66 -10.56 -18.31
N ALA A 252 2.35 -9.44 -18.62
CA ALA A 252 2.82 -9.13 -19.97
C ALA A 252 3.79 -10.16 -20.52
N ALA A 253 4.60 -10.79 -19.67
CA ALA A 253 5.57 -11.81 -20.06
C ALA A 253 4.93 -13.03 -20.77
N SER A 254 3.64 -13.30 -20.53
CA SER A 254 2.92 -14.40 -21.21
C SER A 254 2.54 -14.10 -22.66
N GLY A 255 2.41 -12.85 -23.05
CA GLY A 255 1.86 -12.43 -24.34
C GLY A 255 0.40 -12.80 -24.59
N LYS A 256 -0.38 -13.20 -23.54
CA LYS A 256 -1.73 -13.76 -23.68
C LYS A 256 -2.86 -12.82 -23.26
N TYR A 257 -2.54 -11.70 -22.64
CA TYR A 257 -3.51 -10.80 -22.02
C TYR A 257 -3.37 -9.37 -22.51
N ASN A 258 -4.50 -8.70 -22.61
CA ASN A 258 -4.58 -7.25 -22.53
C ASN A 258 -4.60 -6.82 -21.05
N ILE A 259 -4.03 -5.69 -20.72
CA ILE A 259 -3.96 -5.19 -19.34
C ILE A 259 -4.58 -3.80 -19.26
N SER A 260 -5.42 -3.59 -18.26
CA SER A 260 -5.87 -2.29 -17.76
C SER A 260 -5.62 -2.22 -16.27
N SER A 261 -5.55 -1.02 -15.69
CA SER A 261 -5.42 -0.89 -14.24
C SER A 261 -6.15 0.34 -13.70
N CYS A 262 -6.50 0.32 -12.42
CA CYS A 262 -7.14 1.43 -11.74
C CYS A 262 -6.92 1.36 -10.22
N SER A 263 -7.20 2.46 -9.51
CA SER A 263 -7.34 2.46 -8.07
C SER A 263 -8.66 1.79 -7.64
N SER A 264 -8.72 1.26 -6.43
CA SER A 264 -9.91 0.57 -5.90
C SER A 264 -11.11 1.49 -5.75
N GLU A 265 -10.91 2.78 -5.48
CA GLU A 265 -11.99 3.77 -5.38
C GLU A 265 -12.74 3.97 -6.71
N VAL A 266 -12.04 3.72 -7.82
CA VAL A 266 -12.65 3.77 -9.16
C VAL A 266 -13.60 2.59 -9.36
N ILE A 267 -13.26 1.42 -8.81
CA ILE A 267 -14.14 0.24 -8.77
C ILE A 267 -15.31 0.51 -7.81
N ALA A 268 -15.04 0.94 -6.59
CA ALA A 268 -16.06 1.24 -5.58
C ALA A 268 -17.13 2.21 -6.11
N SER A 269 -16.70 3.26 -6.82
CA SER A 269 -17.60 4.23 -7.45
C SER A 269 -18.32 3.71 -8.71
N GLY A 270 -17.93 2.56 -9.27
CA GLY A 270 -18.50 1.95 -10.47
C GLY A 270 -18.08 2.61 -11.79
N ARG A 271 -17.06 3.46 -11.78
CA ARG A 271 -16.54 4.09 -13.01
C ARG A 271 -15.79 3.10 -13.92
N VAL A 272 -15.12 2.11 -13.33
CA VAL A 272 -14.59 0.95 -14.03
C VAL A 272 -15.33 -0.28 -13.51
N GLN A 273 -15.76 -1.15 -14.42
CA GLN A 273 -16.54 -2.33 -14.10
C GLN A 273 -15.71 -3.59 -14.29
N MET A 274 -15.57 -4.39 -13.24
CA MET A 274 -14.82 -5.65 -13.25
C MET A 274 -15.36 -6.66 -14.28
N GLN A 275 -16.66 -6.61 -14.58
CA GLN A 275 -17.35 -7.50 -15.51
C GLN A 275 -16.84 -7.41 -16.96
N ASN A 276 -16.14 -6.32 -17.29
CA ASN A 276 -15.57 -6.14 -18.62
C ASN A 276 -14.26 -6.92 -18.83
N TYR A 277 -13.77 -7.62 -17.79
CA TYR A 277 -12.48 -8.31 -17.80
C TYR A 277 -12.64 -9.79 -17.45
N GLN A 278 -11.83 -10.66 -18.10
CA GLN A 278 -11.83 -12.08 -17.82
C GLN A 278 -11.29 -12.41 -16.44
N ALA A 279 -10.38 -11.62 -15.92
CA ALA A 279 -9.89 -11.76 -14.56
C ALA A 279 -9.59 -10.39 -13.94
N VAL A 280 -9.68 -10.32 -12.63
CA VAL A 280 -9.30 -9.16 -11.81
C VAL A 280 -8.18 -9.59 -10.87
N ASP A 281 -7.15 -8.77 -10.78
CA ASP A 281 -6.01 -8.90 -9.89
C ASP A 281 -6.04 -7.75 -8.89
N LEU A 282 -6.47 -8.01 -7.65
CA LEU A 282 -6.64 -7.02 -6.59
C LEU A 282 -5.44 -7.05 -5.65
N ILE A 283 -4.69 -5.96 -5.63
CA ILE A 283 -3.50 -5.76 -4.80
C ILE A 283 -3.92 -5.08 -3.51
N ASN A 284 -3.97 -5.82 -2.41
CA ASN A 284 -4.25 -5.28 -1.07
C ASN A 284 -2.96 -4.97 -0.29
N GLY A 285 -1.81 -5.58 -0.63
CA GLY A 285 -0.54 -5.30 0.04
C GLY A 285 -0.65 -5.39 1.57
N LEU A 286 -0.39 -4.27 2.25
CA LEU A 286 -0.56 -4.10 3.70
C LEU A 286 -1.78 -3.22 4.05
N GLU A 287 -2.79 -3.17 3.19
CA GLU A 287 -4.01 -2.40 3.43
C GLU A 287 -4.81 -3.00 4.58
N ARG A 288 -5.13 -2.19 5.59
CA ARG A 288 -6.01 -2.54 6.70
C ARG A 288 -6.49 -1.30 7.44
N HIS A 289 -7.55 -1.46 8.22
CA HIS A 289 -7.95 -0.49 9.23
C HIS A 289 -7.19 -0.77 10.54
N ASP A 290 -6.44 0.21 11.03
CA ASP A 290 -5.67 0.08 12.27
C ASP A 290 -6.28 0.85 13.45
N GLY A 291 -7.28 1.71 13.21
CA GLY A 291 -8.03 2.42 14.23
C GLY A 291 -7.31 3.66 14.80
N TYR A 292 -6.08 3.97 14.38
CA TYR A 292 -5.31 5.07 14.96
C TYR A 292 -4.69 6.04 13.94
N THR A 293 -4.57 5.67 12.67
CA THR A 293 -4.13 6.58 11.60
C THR A 293 -5.16 7.65 11.30
N HIS A 294 -4.70 8.83 10.85
CA HIS A 294 -5.58 9.95 10.50
C HIS A 294 -6.41 9.71 9.23
N ALA A 295 -6.01 8.76 8.38
CA ALA A 295 -6.78 8.32 7.23
C ALA A 295 -7.46 6.99 7.51
N PHE A 296 -8.61 6.77 6.88
CA PHE A 296 -9.29 5.48 6.95
C PHE A 296 -8.82 4.59 5.80
N PHE A 297 -8.25 3.46 6.15
CA PHE A 297 -7.85 2.39 5.23
C PHE A 297 -8.63 1.12 5.55
N LYS A 298 -8.90 0.27 4.58
CA LYS A 298 -9.63 -0.99 4.76
C LYS A 298 -9.34 -1.94 3.62
N SER A 299 -9.02 -3.19 3.93
CA SER A 299 -8.77 -4.24 2.91
C SER A 299 -9.94 -4.40 1.95
N PHE A 300 -11.17 -4.35 2.47
CA PHE A 300 -12.39 -4.39 1.67
C PHE A 300 -13.41 -3.41 2.24
N THR A 301 -13.52 -2.22 1.65
CA THR A 301 -14.60 -1.30 2.01
C THR A 301 -15.97 -1.92 1.64
N PRO A 302 -17.07 -1.51 2.29
CA PRO A 302 -18.40 -2.02 1.96
C PRO A 302 -18.75 -1.91 0.47
N GLU A 303 -18.34 -0.81 -0.17
CA GLU A 303 -18.55 -0.59 -1.59
C GLU A 303 -17.75 -1.58 -2.44
N LEU A 304 -16.49 -1.82 -2.11
CA LEU A 304 -15.65 -2.80 -2.80
C LEU A 304 -16.19 -4.22 -2.62
N GLN A 305 -16.60 -4.60 -1.40
CA GLN A 305 -17.26 -5.89 -1.14
C GLN A 305 -18.49 -6.07 -2.04
N ASN A 306 -19.35 -5.05 -2.15
CA ASN A 306 -20.55 -5.11 -3.00
C ASN A 306 -20.19 -5.31 -4.48
N ARG A 307 -19.13 -4.67 -4.97
CA ARG A 307 -18.64 -4.86 -6.33
C ARG A 307 -18.08 -6.28 -6.56
N ILE A 308 -17.35 -6.82 -5.60
CA ILE A 308 -16.83 -8.20 -5.67
C ILE A 308 -17.99 -9.20 -5.63
N ARG A 309 -19.01 -9.03 -4.75
CA ARG A 309 -20.23 -9.85 -4.73
C ARG A 309 -20.94 -9.86 -6.09
N GLN A 310 -21.12 -8.69 -6.67
CA GLN A 310 -21.72 -8.54 -7.99
C GLN A 310 -20.89 -9.24 -9.08
N TYR A 311 -19.56 -9.06 -9.05
CA TYR A 311 -18.67 -9.69 -10.00
C TYR A 311 -18.69 -11.22 -9.88
N ALA A 312 -18.63 -11.77 -8.66
CA ALA A 312 -18.74 -13.19 -8.41
C ALA A 312 -20.06 -13.78 -8.93
N SER A 313 -21.20 -13.11 -8.69
CA SER A 313 -22.51 -13.56 -9.17
C SER A 313 -22.65 -13.63 -10.70
N GLN A 314 -21.79 -12.90 -11.42
CA GLN A 314 -21.76 -12.84 -12.89
C GLN A 314 -20.64 -13.69 -13.50
N GLY A 315 -20.08 -14.63 -12.75
CA GLY A 315 -19.03 -15.52 -13.25
C GLY A 315 -17.62 -14.98 -13.10
N GLY A 316 -17.42 -14.06 -12.16
CA GLY A 316 -16.14 -13.38 -11.91
C GLY A 316 -14.98 -14.31 -11.61
N ARG A 317 -13.79 -13.86 -11.91
CA ARG A 317 -12.52 -14.55 -11.67
C ARG A 317 -11.55 -13.59 -11.03
N ILE A 318 -11.27 -13.78 -9.73
CA ILE A 318 -10.53 -12.81 -8.95
C ILE A 318 -9.32 -13.42 -8.23
N LEU A 319 -8.16 -12.79 -8.39
CA LEU A 319 -6.99 -12.92 -7.53
C LEU A 319 -7.02 -11.78 -6.51
N ILE A 320 -6.72 -12.09 -5.26
CA ILE A 320 -6.54 -11.11 -4.18
C ILE A 320 -5.25 -11.47 -3.46
N SER A 321 -4.35 -10.52 -3.29
CA SER A 321 -3.10 -10.70 -2.54
C SER A 321 -2.90 -9.60 -1.51
N GLY A 322 -2.53 -9.99 -0.27
CA GLY A 322 -2.31 -9.05 0.83
C GLY A 322 -2.23 -9.72 2.17
N SER A 323 -1.65 -9.03 3.15
CA SER A 323 -1.38 -9.56 4.50
C SER A 323 -2.56 -9.45 5.48
N TYR A 324 -3.62 -8.71 5.15
CA TYR A 324 -4.73 -8.45 6.08
C TYR A 324 -6.10 -8.72 5.46
N ASN A 325 -6.15 -9.69 4.54
CA ASN A 325 -7.38 -10.06 3.83
C ASN A 325 -8.43 -10.70 4.75
N GLY A 326 -8.01 -11.32 5.83
CA GLY A 326 -8.86 -11.98 6.81
C GLY A 326 -8.99 -11.21 8.11
N SER A 327 -7.88 -10.79 8.71
CA SER A 327 -7.84 -10.15 10.03
C SER A 327 -8.49 -8.78 10.09
N ASP A 328 -8.49 -8.05 8.98
CA ASP A 328 -9.15 -6.75 8.89
C ASP A 328 -10.69 -6.84 8.80
N MET A 329 -11.22 -8.03 8.58
CA MET A 329 -12.66 -8.29 8.44
C MET A 329 -13.24 -8.77 9.76
N GLN A 330 -13.74 -7.84 10.60
CA GLN A 330 -14.06 -8.11 12.00
C GLN A 330 -15.55 -8.22 12.31
N THR A 331 -16.42 -7.56 11.52
CA THR A 331 -17.88 -7.64 11.76
C THR A 331 -18.47 -8.92 11.18
N GLU A 332 -19.68 -9.29 11.65
CA GLU A 332 -20.40 -10.47 11.15
C GLU A 332 -20.63 -10.43 9.64
N GLU A 333 -20.98 -9.25 9.10
CA GLU A 333 -21.19 -9.05 7.66
C GLU A 333 -19.88 -9.19 6.87
N GLU A 334 -18.77 -8.72 7.42
CA GLU A 334 -17.44 -8.88 6.84
C GLU A 334 -16.98 -10.35 6.88
N GLN A 335 -17.20 -11.05 7.98
CA GLN A 335 -16.92 -12.49 8.08
C GLN A 335 -17.80 -13.31 7.11
N ALA A 336 -19.06 -12.91 6.93
CA ALA A 336 -19.94 -13.49 5.91
C ALA A 336 -19.44 -13.22 4.48
N PHE A 337 -18.84 -12.06 4.22
CA PHE A 337 -18.19 -11.81 2.93
C PHE A 337 -17.01 -12.76 2.68
N LEU A 338 -16.17 -13.01 3.68
CA LEU A 338 -15.07 -13.98 3.57
C LEU A 338 -15.59 -15.39 3.29
N SER A 339 -16.56 -15.88 4.08
CA SER A 339 -17.07 -17.26 3.99
C SER A 339 -17.93 -17.49 2.75
N ASP A 340 -18.80 -16.54 2.39
CA ASP A 340 -19.79 -16.74 1.34
C ASP A 340 -19.26 -16.42 -0.06
N ILE A 341 -18.34 -15.46 -0.15
CA ILE A 341 -17.82 -14.96 -1.42
C ILE A 341 -16.38 -15.39 -1.67
N LEU A 342 -15.48 -15.15 -0.71
CA LEU A 342 -14.08 -15.53 -0.88
C LEU A 342 -13.82 -16.99 -0.53
N LYS A 343 -14.80 -17.65 0.12
CA LYS A 343 -14.77 -19.07 0.49
C LYS A 343 -13.61 -19.44 1.41
N LEU A 344 -13.32 -18.53 2.33
CA LEU A 344 -12.28 -18.71 3.34
C LEU A 344 -12.73 -18.21 4.72
N SER A 345 -12.00 -18.64 5.73
CA SER A 345 -11.99 -18.06 7.06
C SER A 345 -10.56 -17.71 7.45
N TYR A 346 -10.43 -16.70 8.29
CA TYR A 346 -9.16 -16.31 8.90
C TYR A 346 -8.96 -17.08 10.21
N GLU A 347 -7.76 -17.61 10.42
CA GLU A 347 -7.36 -18.16 11.70
C GLU A 347 -6.43 -17.16 12.38
N PRO A 348 -6.86 -16.54 13.51
CA PRO A 348 -5.98 -15.69 14.29
C PRO A 348 -4.73 -16.50 14.67
N THR A 349 -3.59 -16.03 14.20
CA THR A 349 -2.32 -16.55 14.72
C THR A 349 -2.25 -16.09 16.16
N GLY A 350 -2.41 -17.02 17.09
CA GLY A 350 -2.20 -16.72 18.51
C GLY A 350 -0.82 -16.06 18.66
N SER A 351 -0.68 -15.22 19.65
CA SER A 351 0.53 -14.44 19.98
C SER A 351 1.86 -15.22 20.03
N THR A 352 1.82 -16.53 19.90
CA THR A 352 2.97 -17.44 19.82
C THR A 352 3.75 -17.39 18.51
N VAL A 353 3.26 -16.72 17.48
CA VAL A 353 3.98 -16.69 16.20
C VAL A 353 4.90 -15.46 16.07
N ILE A 354 4.74 -14.46 16.93
CA ILE A 354 5.54 -13.23 16.91
C ILE A 354 5.94 -12.79 18.32
N ALA A 355 5.74 -13.61 19.34
CA ALA A 355 6.49 -13.38 20.56
C ALA A 355 7.95 -13.72 20.23
N ARG A 356 8.70 -12.75 19.71
CA ARG A 356 10.12 -12.70 20.04
C ARG A 356 10.19 -12.57 21.54
N ASP A 357 10.14 -13.70 22.22
CA ASP A 357 10.67 -13.77 23.56
C ASP A 357 12.12 -13.34 23.40
N ILE A 358 12.41 -12.12 23.85
CA ILE A 358 13.74 -11.52 23.80
C ILE A 358 14.57 -12.24 24.90
N ASN A 359 14.74 -13.52 24.72
CA ASN A 359 15.78 -14.26 25.39
C ASN A 359 16.90 -14.41 24.34
N PRO A 360 18.02 -13.70 24.45
CA PRO A 360 19.11 -13.74 23.46
C PRO A 360 19.71 -15.13 23.26
N GLU A 361 19.29 -16.13 24.02
CA GLU A 361 19.82 -17.48 24.02
C GLU A 361 18.92 -18.51 23.31
N ASP A 362 17.69 -18.15 22.91
CA ASP A 362 16.79 -19.09 22.24
C ASP A 362 16.46 -18.60 20.82
N SER A 363 17.32 -19.00 19.87
CA SER A 363 17.27 -18.61 18.46
C SER A 363 16.35 -19.50 17.61
N THR A 364 15.35 -20.13 18.17
CA THR A 364 14.34 -20.85 17.40
C THR A 364 13.15 -19.96 17.07
N VAL A 365 13.39 -18.96 16.20
CA VAL A 365 12.32 -18.27 15.49
C VAL A 365 11.83 -19.21 14.39
N THR A 366 10.64 -19.77 14.53
CA THR A 366 9.96 -20.43 13.43
C THR A 366 9.44 -19.34 12.47
N GLU A 367 10.34 -18.84 11.65
CA GLU A 367 10.01 -17.87 10.62
C GLU A 367 9.26 -18.58 9.48
N ARG A 368 8.17 -17.98 9.00
CA ARG A 368 7.47 -18.41 7.79
C ARG A 368 8.21 -17.90 6.56
N ASP A 369 9.46 -18.34 6.39
CA ASP A 369 10.39 -17.77 5.42
C ASP A 369 10.13 -18.21 3.99
N SER A 370 9.38 -19.30 3.81
CA SER A 370 9.15 -19.86 2.49
C SER A 370 7.70 -20.34 2.29
N ILE A 371 7.29 -20.37 1.05
CA ILE A 371 5.99 -20.84 0.62
C ILE A 371 6.17 -22.03 -0.31
N VAL A 372 5.45 -23.10 -0.03
CA VAL A 372 5.39 -24.29 -0.87
C VAL A 372 4.04 -24.32 -1.56
N CYS A 373 4.05 -24.30 -2.88
CA CYS A 373 2.84 -24.49 -3.68
C CYS A 373 2.52 -25.97 -3.78
N THR A 374 1.55 -26.44 -3.01
CA THR A 374 1.30 -27.87 -2.82
C THR A 374 0.08 -28.40 -3.56
N SER A 375 -0.78 -27.55 -4.12
CA SER A 375 -2.03 -28.02 -4.70
C SER A 375 -1.84 -28.63 -6.11
N PRO A 376 -2.14 -29.92 -6.31
CA PRO A 376 -2.17 -30.53 -7.64
C PRO A 376 -3.27 -29.97 -8.54
N ASN A 377 -4.24 -29.25 -7.97
CA ASN A 377 -5.37 -28.67 -8.70
C ASN A 377 -5.03 -27.35 -9.38
N VAL A 378 -3.88 -26.74 -9.06
CA VAL A 378 -3.37 -25.53 -9.71
C VAL A 378 -2.10 -25.89 -10.47
N LYS A 379 -2.24 -26.26 -11.73
CA LYS A 379 -1.11 -26.68 -12.57
C LYS A 379 -0.11 -25.53 -12.72
N GLY A 380 1.16 -25.81 -12.47
CA GLY A 380 2.27 -24.86 -12.61
C GLY A 380 2.68 -24.13 -11.34
N LEU A 381 2.08 -24.46 -10.19
CA LEU A 381 2.46 -23.88 -8.89
C LEU A 381 3.33 -24.82 -8.04
N GLY A 382 3.92 -25.86 -8.57
CA GLY A 382 4.81 -26.77 -7.82
C GLY A 382 6.15 -26.16 -7.46
N LEU A 383 6.18 -24.88 -7.04
CA LEU A 383 7.40 -24.12 -6.74
C LEU A 383 7.47 -23.85 -5.24
N GLN A 384 8.70 -23.90 -4.70
CA GLN A 384 9.03 -23.35 -3.41
C GLN A 384 9.71 -22.01 -3.63
N PHE A 385 9.33 -20.99 -2.86
CA PHE A 385 9.88 -19.64 -2.99
C PHE A 385 9.84 -18.87 -1.68
N SER A 386 10.68 -17.84 -1.59
CA SER A 386 10.73 -16.90 -0.46
C SER A 386 10.10 -15.57 -0.85
N TYR A 387 9.67 -14.82 0.16
CA TYR A 387 9.10 -13.49 0.02
C TYR A 387 9.71 -12.55 1.05
N TYR A 388 9.59 -11.25 0.83
CA TYR A 388 10.05 -10.23 1.79
C TYR A 388 9.17 -10.27 3.04
N ASN A 389 9.62 -10.94 4.08
CA ASN A 389 8.98 -11.07 5.39
C ASN A 389 9.67 -10.28 6.49
N GLU A 390 10.87 -9.74 6.24
CA GLU A 390 11.63 -8.88 7.13
C GLU A 390 11.85 -7.48 6.55
N LEU A 391 11.96 -6.48 7.43
CA LEU A 391 12.26 -5.11 7.04
C LEU A 391 13.59 -5.03 6.27
N ASN A 392 13.55 -4.40 5.11
CA ASN A 392 14.67 -4.28 4.20
C ASN A 392 14.62 -2.97 3.41
N ALA A 393 15.66 -2.70 2.61
CA ALA A 393 15.80 -1.47 1.83
C ALA A 393 15.26 -1.57 0.40
N GLN A 394 14.81 -2.75 -0.03
CA GLN A 394 14.42 -3.00 -1.43
C GLN A 394 12.91 -2.93 -1.64
N HIS A 395 12.14 -3.50 -0.71
CA HIS A 395 10.70 -3.67 -0.84
C HIS A 395 10.05 -3.64 0.54
N TYR A 396 8.79 -3.22 0.64
CA TYR A 396 8.07 -3.38 1.89
C TYR A 396 7.97 -4.86 2.28
N ALA A 397 7.84 -5.13 3.55
CA ALA A 397 7.85 -6.48 4.08
C ALA A 397 6.46 -6.92 4.57
N ALA A 398 6.07 -8.13 4.19
CA ALA A 398 4.89 -8.80 4.74
C ALA A 398 5.26 -9.50 6.05
N THR A 399 5.48 -8.73 7.11
CA THR A 399 5.91 -9.24 8.42
C THR A 399 4.84 -10.07 9.11
N HIS A 400 3.57 -9.94 8.71
CA HIS A 400 2.40 -10.61 9.29
C HIS A 400 1.56 -11.30 8.20
N PRO A 401 2.08 -12.36 7.56
CA PRO A 401 1.31 -13.15 6.62
C PRO A 401 0.21 -13.94 7.34
N GLU A 402 -0.95 -14.09 6.71
CA GLU A 402 -2.13 -14.71 7.32
C GLU A 402 -2.27 -16.18 7.01
N ILE A 403 -2.83 -16.93 7.96
CA ILE A 403 -3.33 -18.29 7.75
C ILE A 403 -4.79 -18.21 7.32
N LEU A 404 -5.05 -18.61 6.08
CA LEU A 404 -6.39 -18.63 5.49
C LEU A 404 -6.87 -20.08 5.35
N LYS A 405 -8.04 -20.40 5.89
CA LYS A 405 -8.63 -21.75 5.78
C LYS A 405 -9.74 -21.80 4.75
N PRO A 406 -9.79 -22.84 3.89
CA PRO A 406 -10.86 -22.98 2.94
C PRO A 406 -12.20 -23.29 3.64
N VAL A 407 -13.30 -22.67 3.15
CA VAL A 407 -14.66 -22.86 3.66
C VAL A 407 -15.58 -23.40 2.57
N GLY A 408 -16.28 -24.48 2.90
CA GLY A 408 -17.26 -25.10 2.02
C GLY A 408 -16.65 -26.04 0.96
N ASN A 409 -17.54 -26.62 0.15
CA ASN A 409 -17.14 -27.51 -0.94
C ASN A 409 -16.48 -26.70 -2.06
N TYR A 410 -15.52 -27.26 -2.78
CA TYR A 410 -14.80 -26.62 -3.89
C TYR A 410 -13.76 -25.53 -3.50
N ALA A 411 -13.65 -25.18 -2.21
CA ALA A 411 -12.54 -24.41 -1.70
C ALA A 411 -11.42 -25.34 -1.23
N PHE A 412 -10.18 -24.95 -1.45
CA PHE A 412 -9.01 -25.77 -1.07
C PHE A 412 -7.79 -24.90 -0.80
N THR A 413 -6.87 -25.42 0.03
CA THR A 413 -5.55 -24.81 0.22
C THR A 413 -4.75 -24.89 -1.08
N ALA A 414 -4.36 -23.77 -1.63
CA ALA A 414 -3.59 -23.66 -2.86
C ALA A 414 -2.09 -23.52 -2.63
N MET A 415 -1.70 -22.89 -1.52
CA MET A 415 -0.32 -22.72 -1.09
C MET A 415 -0.20 -23.00 0.40
N GLN A 416 0.96 -23.41 0.85
CA GLN A 416 1.27 -23.60 2.27
C GLN A 416 2.56 -22.86 2.63
N TYR A 417 2.63 -22.38 3.84
CA TYR A 417 3.88 -21.98 4.46
C TYR A 417 4.73 -23.23 4.76
N ASP A 418 6.01 -23.05 5.02
CA ASP A 418 6.92 -24.11 5.45
C ASP A 418 6.46 -24.83 6.74
N THR A 419 5.70 -24.13 7.58
CA THR A 419 5.01 -24.71 8.75
C THR A 419 3.88 -25.67 8.41
N GLY A 420 3.51 -25.82 7.12
CA GLY A 420 2.39 -26.63 6.65
C GLY A 420 1.02 -25.95 6.78
N THR A 421 0.95 -24.73 7.31
CA THR A 421 -0.30 -23.96 7.41
C THR A 421 -0.69 -23.33 6.06
N SER A 422 -1.99 -23.08 5.84
CA SER A 422 -2.50 -22.61 4.55
C SER A 422 -2.14 -21.13 4.31
N ALA A 423 -1.36 -20.86 3.27
CA ALA A 423 -0.94 -19.53 2.84
C ALA A 423 -1.85 -18.91 1.79
N ALA A 424 -2.63 -19.73 1.08
CA ALA A 424 -3.59 -19.26 0.08
C ALA A 424 -4.75 -20.23 -0.06
N VAL A 425 -5.94 -19.68 -0.30
CA VAL A 425 -7.17 -20.43 -0.57
C VAL A 425 -7.61 -20.17 -2.01
N ALA A 426 -7.89 -21.22 -2.73
CA ALA A 426 -8.50 -21.17 -4.06
C ALA A 426 -9.89 -21.80 -4.02
N TYR A 427 -10.80 -21.21 -4.81
CA TYR A 427 -12.16 -21.72 -5.01
C TYR A 427 -12.46 -21.84 -6.50
N LYS A 428 -13.01 -22.99 -6.89
CA LYS A 428 -13.41 -23.25 -8.28
C LYS A 428 -14.79 -23.88 -8.32
N SER A 429 -15.76 -23.13 -8.78
CA SER A 429 -17.11 -23.62 -9.03
C SER A 429 -17.52 -23.42 -10.49
N THR A 430 -18.73 -23.80 -10.82
CA THR A 430 -19.35 -23.53 -12.13
C THR A 430 -19.75 -22.06 -12.29
N THR A 431 -19.89 -21.32 -11.18
CA THR A 431 -20.35 -19.93 -11.19
C THR A 431 -19.19 -18.93 -11.22
N TYR A 432 -18.22 -19.05 -10.32
CA TYR A 432 -17.08 -18.12 -10.24
C TYR A 432 -15.83 -18.82 -9.70
N ARG A 433 -14.70 -18.12 -9.76
CA ARG A 433 -13.43 -18.58 -9.18
C ARG A 433 -12.76 -17.47 -8.42
N SER A 434 -12.14 -17.83 -7.30
CA SER A 434 -11.29 -16.93 -6.52
C SER A 434 -9.97 -17.60 -6.15
N PHE A 435 -8.95 -16.78 -5.99
CA PHE A 435 -7.65 -17.15 -5.44
C PHE A 435 -7.24 -16.06 -4.48
N VAL A 436 -7.15 -16.36 -3.18
CA VAL A 436 -6.85 -15.38 -2.12
C VAL A 436 -5.58 -15.82 -1.42
N MET A 437 -4.59 -14.92 -1.41
CA MET A 437 -3.30 -15.12 -0.75
C MET A 437 -3.29 -14.39 0.59
N GLY A 438 -2.74 -15.01 1.61
CA GLY A 438 -2.52 -14.42 2.94
C GLY A 438 -1.24 -13.58 3.03
N PHE A 439 -0.61 -13.28 1.90
CA PHE A 439 0.55 -12.42 1.75
C PHE A 439 0.52 -11.73 0.38
N PRO A 440 1.19 -10.58 0.22
CA PRO A 440 1.25 -9.86 -1.05
C PRO A 440 2.08 -10.61 -2.10
N LEU A 441 1.55 -10.72 -3.32
CA LEU A 441 2.22 -11.42 -4.42
C LEU A 441 3.51 -10.69 -4.86
N GLU A 442 3.49 -9.38 -4.85
CA GLU A 442 4.62 -8.52 -5.20
C GLU A 442 5.80 -8.66 -4.23
N CYS A 443 5.57 -9.17 -3.02
CA CYS A 443 6.63 -9.51 -2.06
C CYS A 443 7.44 -10.75 -2.45
N ILE A 444 7.03 -11.56 -3.43
CA ILE A 444 7.85 -12.67 -3.92
C ILE A 444 9.18 -12.12 -4.46
N ILE A 445 10.30 -12.56 -3.88
CA ILE A 445 11.63 -11.96 -4.10
C ILE A 445 12.09 -12.14 -5.55
N ASP A 446 12.03 -13.37 -6.07
CA ASP A 446 12.49 -13.67 -7.42
C ASP A 446 11.40 -13.32 -8.46
N GLU A 447 11.74 -12.43 -9.40
CA GLU A 447 10.81 -11.94 -10.43
C GLU A 447 10.32 -13.07 -11.36
N SER A 448 11.19 -14.01 -11.70
CA SER A 448 10.83 -15.14 -12.58
C SER A 448 9.84 -16.08 -11.88
N THR A 449 10.03 -16.31 -10.61
CA THR A 449 9.12 -17.07 -9.75
C THR A 449 7.81 -16.34 -9.55
N ARG A 450 7.83 -15.04 -9.26
CA ARG A 450 6.61 -14.20 -9.16
C ARG A 450 5.81 -14.27 -10.47
N THR A 451 6.47 -14.17 -11.61
CA THR A 451 5.84 -14.31 -12.94
C THR A 451 5.21 -15.70 -13.11
N SER A 452 5.92 -16.76 -12.78
CA SER A 452 5.43 -18.13 -12.90
C SER A 452 4.22 -18.38 -12.01
N VAL A 453 4.25 -17.87 -10.77
CA VAL A 453 3.14 -17.98 -9.82
C VAL A 453 1.92 -17.23 -10.33
N LEU A 454 2.07 -15.95 -10.72
CA LEU A 454 0.94 -15.14 -11.21
C LEU A 454 0.31 -15.74 -12.47
N LEU A 455 1.12 -16.18 -13.42
CA LEU A 455 0.60 -16.81 -14.64
C LEU A 455 -0.07 -18.16 -14.37
N GLY A 456 0.41 -18.94 -13.41
CA GLY A 456 -0.24 -20.17 -12.94
C GLY A 456 -1.61 -19.88 -12.32
N ILE A 457 -1.72 -18.85 -11.49
CA ILE A 457 -2.99 -18.41 -10.90
C ILE A 457 -3.96 -17.90 -11.98
N LEU A 458 -3.50 -17.06 -12.89
CA LEU A 458 -4.35 -16.56 -14.00
C LEU A 458 -4.85 -17.72 -14.89
N LYS A 459 -4.02 -18.73 -15.16
CA LYS A 459 -4.43 -19.93 -15.86
C LYS A 459 -5.51 -20.68 -15.10
N PHE A 460 -5.36 -20.90 -13.79
CA PHE A 460 -6.38 -21.50 -12.94
C PHE A 460 -7.71 -20.71 -13.01
N LEU A 461 -7.63 -19.39 -12.97
CA LEU A 461 -8.81 -18.54 -13.01
C LEU A 461 -9.52 -18.55 -14.38
N THR A 462 -8.78 -18.56 -15.49
CA THR A 462 -9.34 -18.29 -16.83
C THR A 462 -9.54 -19.53 -17.71
N ASP A 463 -8.96 -20.68 -17.37
CA ASP A 463 -9.14 -21.95 -18.09
C ASP A 463 -10.14 -22.87 -17.37
#